data_e1c31070715c650836ec9f83c4896c13
#
_entry.id   e1c31070715c650836ec9f83c4896c13
#
_cell.length_a   1.000
_cell.length_b   1.000
_cell.length_c   1.000
_cell.angle_alpha   90.00
_cell.angle_beta   90.00
_cell.angle_gamma   90.00
#
_symmetry.space_group_name_H-M   'P 1'
#
loop_
_entity.id
_entity.type
_entity.pdbx_description
1 polymer ?
#
loop_
_entity_poly.entity_id
_entity_poly.type
_entity_poly.pdbx_seq_one_letter_code
_entity_poly.pdbx_strand_id
1 'polypeptide(L)'
;MTEKYHDGDPMSDVISGDYRMLQILSRFGITLGFGDKSVSDTCKAAGVDVSTFLTVVNYVKDPSRAHINDMVEQVDLPALIRYLKNSHSFFVDFRLPNIRRRLIEALDCSASNQIAFLILKFYDEYAAEVAHHMEYENTHVHPFVESLLRGELPSETFAAVTDQHLSLIHISE
;
A
#
# COMPACT_ATOMS: atom_id res chain seq x y z
N MET A 1 -20.36 -8.77 -15.24
CA MET A 1 -19.19 -7.96 -15.65
C MET A 1 -19.10 -6.82 -14.66
N THR A 2 -18.09 -6.77 -13.84
CA THR A 2 -17.89 -5.66 -12.88
C THR A 2 -17.48 -4.41 -13.65
N GLU A 3 -18.36 -3.42 -13.65
CA GLU A 3 -18.14 -2.12 -14.30
C GLU A 3 -17.05 -1.35 -13.55
N LYS A 4 -16.17 -0.61 -14.26
CA LYS A 4 -15.14 0.24 -13.64
C LYS A 4 -15.82 1.40 -12.91
N TYR A 5 -15.18 1.88 -11.84
CA TYR A 5 -15.57 3.14 -11.22
C TYR A 5 -15.08 4.32 -12.04
N HIS A 6 -15.89 5.38 -12.07
CA HIS A 6 -15.65 6.62 -12.81
C HIS A 6 -15.68 7.81 -11.86
N ASP A 7 -15.20 8.94 -12.32
CA ASP A 7 -15.09 10.18 -11.54
C ASP A 7 -16.44 10.76 -11.09
N GLY A 8 -17.48 10.54 -11.87
CA GLY A 8 -18.85 10.95 -11.57
C GLY A 8 -19.62 10.02 -10.64
N ASP A 9 -19.14 8.82 -10.38
CA ASP A 9 -19.83 7.86 -9.52
C ASP A 9 -19.88 8.35 -8.07
N PRO A 10 -20.95 8.06 -7.30
CA PRO A 10 -20.98 8.32 -5.87
C PRO A 10 -19.83 7.60 -5.15
N MET A 11 -19.13 8.30 -4.26
CA MET A 11 -18.06 7.66 -3.47
C MET A 11 -18.60 6.52 -2.58
N SER A 12 -19.87 6.61 -2.17
CA SER A 12 -20.57 5.54 -1.46
C SER A 12 -20.61 4.23 -2.22
N ASP A 13 -20.71 4.25 -3.55
CA ASP A 13 -20.79 3.06 -4.40
C ASP A 13 -19.44 2.33 -4.46
N VAL A 14 -18.35 3.09 -4.42
CA VAL A 14 -16.99 2.52 -4.33
C VAL A 14 -16.84 1.66 -3.08
N ILE A 15 -17.38 2.13 -1.94
CA ILE A 15 -17.26 1.42 -0.65
C ILE A 15 -18.26 0.27 -0.54
N SER A 16 -19.49 0.47 -0.99
CA SER A 16 -20.58 -0.50 -0.84
C SER A 16 -20.32 -1.79 -1.60
N GLY A 17 -19.57 -1.72 -2.69
CA GLY A 17 -19.20 -2.88 -3.50
C GLY A 17 -18.09 -3.73 -2.88
N ASP A 18 -17.20 -3.15 -2.07
CA ASP A 18 -16.05 -3.85 -1.50
C ASP A 18 -15.49 -3.11 -0.28
N TYR A 19 -15.59 -3.72 0.90
CA TYR A 19 -15.06 -3.15 2.15
C TYR A 19 -13.54 -2.87 2.13
N ARG A 20 -12.78 -3.52 1.25
CA ARG A 20 -11.34 -3.24 1.07
C ARG A 20 -11.09 -1.80 0.65
N MET A 21 -12.07 -1.17 -0.02
CA MET A 21 -11.99 0.23 -0.45
C MET A 21 -11.86 1.19 0.72
N LEU A 22 -12.40 0.88 1.90
CA LEU A 22 -12.19 1.68 3.12
C LEU A 22 -10.71 1.84 3.48
N GLN A 23 -9.93 0.78 3.31
CA GLN A 23 -8.48 0.83 3.56
C GLN A 23 -7.77 1.68 2.51
N ILE A 24 -8.23 1.63 1.26
CA ILE A 24 -7.67 2.44 0.17
C ILE A 24 -7.96 3.92 0.43
N LEU A 25 -9.20 4.27 0.77
CA LEU A 25 -9.55 5.65 1.12
C LEU A 25 -8.65 6.18 2.25
N SER A 26 -8.50 5.40 3.32
CA SER A 26 -7.65 5.76 4.46
C SER A 26 -6.20 6.01 4.04
N ARG A 27 -5.63 5.19 3.15
CA ARG A 27 -4.26 5.35 2.65
C ARG A 27 -4.10 6.58 1.75
N PHE A 28 -5.15 6.98 1.03
CA PHE A 28 -5.20 8.26 0.33
C PHE A 28 -5.46 9.46 1.24
N GLY A 29 -5.71 9.24 2.53
CA GLY A 29 -6.06 10.31 3.47
C GLY A 29 -7.49 10.81 3.33
N ILE A 30 -8.35 10.07 2.63
CA ILE A 30 -9.77 10.41 2.46
C ILE A 30 -10.52 9.95 3.71
N THR A 31 -11.10 10.91 4.44
CA THR A 31 -11.92 10.65 5.61
C THR A 31 -13.35 10.33 5.24
N LEU A 32 -14.02 9.52 6.07
CA LEU A 32 -15.45 9.25 5.91
C LEU A 32 -16.28 10.51 6.17
N GLY A 33 -17.56 10.49 5.74
CA GLY A 33 -18.47 11.62 5.92
C GLY A 33 -18.63 12.49 4.67
N PHE A 34 -18.26 11.97 3.50
CA PHE A 34 -18.40 12.65 2.22
C PHE A 34 -19.87 12.71 1.70
N GLY A 35 -20.82 11.99 2.34
CA GLY A 35 -22.24 11.98 1.94
C GLY A 35 -22.43 11.45 0.52
N ASP A 36 -23.23 12.17 -0.28
CA ASP A 36 -23.55 11.82 -1.67
C ASP A 36 -22.56 12.40 -2.69
N LYS A 37 -21.38 12.84 -2.26
CA LYS A 37 -20.38 13.41 -3.16
C LYS A 37 -19.85 12.37 -4.14
N SER A 38 -19.54 12.85 -5.34
CA SER A 38 -18.85 12.04 -6.36
C SER A 38 -17.43 11.66 -5.94
N VAL A 39 -16.85 10.68 -6.62
CA VAL A 39 -15.42 10.34 -6.49
C VAL A 39 -14.56 11.57 -6.74
N SER A 40 -14.84 12.30 -7.84
CA SER A 40 -14.09 13.51 -8.20
C SER A 40 -14.13 14.58 -7.10
N ASP A 41 -15.32 14.90 -6.58
CA ASP A 41 -15.48 15.93 -5.56
C ASP A 41 -14.84 15.55 -4.23
N THR A 42 -14.94 14.27 -3.88
CA THR A 42 -14.33 13.73 -2.64
C THR A 42 -12.80 13.76 -2.74
N CYS A 43 -12.22 13.30 -3.84
CA CYS A 43 -10.79 13.33 -4.07
C CYS A 43 -10.25 14.77 -4.08
N LYS A 44 -10.91 15.69 -4.79
CA LYS A 44 -10.52 17.10 -4.82
C LYS A 44 -10.55 17.74 -3.43
N ALA A 45 -11.59 17.46 -2.65
CA ALA A 45 -11.69 17.97 -1.28
C ALA A 45 -10.57 17.47 -0.35
N ALA A 46 -10.05 16.26 -0.62
CA ALA A 46 -8.93 15.65 0.11
C ALA A 46 -7.55 15.97 -0.50
N GLY A 47 -7.47 16.73 -1.59
CA GLY A 47 -6.21 16.99 -2.30
C GLY A 47 -5.59 15.75 -2.95
N VAL A 48 -6.43 14.79 -3.35
CA VAL A 48 -6.05 13.53 -3.98
C VAL A 48 -6.23 13.62 -5.48
N ASP A 49 -5.24 13.16 -6.23
CA ASP A 49 -5.36 13.02 -7.68
C ASP A 49 -6.41 11.97 -8.05
N VAL A 50 -7.42 12.40 -8.84
CA VAL A 50 -8.59 11.58 -9.16
C VAL A 50 -8.22 10.40 -10.03
N SER A 51 -7.31 10.59 -11.00
CA SER A 51 -6.89 9.55 -11.94
C SER A 51 -6.11 8.45 -11.21
N THR A 52 -5.18 8.84 -10.34
CA THR A 52 -4.43 7.90 -9.50
C THR A 52 -5.35 7.11 -8.57
N PHE A 53 -6.30 7.79 -7.92
CA PHE A 53 -7.29 7.12 -7.07
C PHE A 53 -8.09 6.08 -7.84
N LEU A 54 -8.68 6.48 -8.99
CA LEU A 54 -9.46 5.58 -9.85
C LEU A 54 -8.63 4.40 -10.38
N THR A 55 -7.39 4.65 -10.73
CA THR A 55 -6.48 3.59 -11.18
C THR A 55 -6.28 2.55 -10.08
N VAL A 56 -5.99 2.97 -8.85
CA VAL A 56 -5.79 2.05 -7.71
C VAL A 56 -7.06 1.28 -7.36
N VAL A 57 -8.22 1.96 -7.23
CA VAL A 57 -9.47 1.28 -6.85
C VAL A 57 -9.96 0.31 -7.93
N ASN A 58 -9.82 0.66 -9.21
CA ASN A 58 -10.19 -0.23 -10.31
C ASN A 58 -9.24 -1.42 -10.44
N TYR A 59 -7.95 -1.23 -10.18
CA TYR A 59 -6.99 -2.32 -10.09
C TYR A 59 -7.35 -3.32 -8.98
N VAL A 60 -7.64 -2.83 -7.79
CA VAL A 60 -8.01 -3.70 -6.65
C VAL A 60 -9.34 -4.41 -6.89
N LYS A 61 -10.28 -3.75 -7.58
CA LYS A 61 -11.57 -4.34 -7.96
C LYS A 61 -11.42 -5.51 -8.93
N ASP A 62 -10.59 -5.35 -9.95
CA ASP A 62 -10.36 -6.37 -10.98
C ASP A 62 -8.92 -6.32 -11.52
N PRO A 63 -7.95 -6.97 -10.85
CA PRO A 63 -6.55 -6.97 -11.29
C PRO A 63 -6.35 -7.60 -12.68
N SER A 64 -7.25 -8.49 -13.12
CA SER A 64 -7.13 -9.20 -14.40
C SER A 64 -7.29 -8.29 -15.62
N ARG A 65 -7.90 -7.11 -15.43
CA ARG A 65 -8.13 -6.10 -16.49
C ARG A 65 -7.08 -5.01 -16.51
N ALA A 66 -6.11 -5.07 -15.63
CA ALA A 66 -5.06 -4.08 -15.53
C ALA A 66 -4.00 -4.33 -16.61
N HIS A 67 -3.93 -3.45 -17.61
CA HIS A 67 -2.76 -3.34 -18.47
C HIS A 67 -1.80 -2.34 -17.81
N ILE A 68 -0.65 -2.83 -17.36
CA ILE A 68 0.33 -2.05 -16.60
C ILE A 68 0.71 -0.77 -17.37
N ASN A 69 0.92 -0.85 -18.67
CA ASN A 69 1.29 0.30 -19.50
C ASN A 69 0.21 1.40 -19.47
N ASP A 70 -1.07 1.02 -19.59
CA ASP A 70 -2.18 1.99 -19.54
C ASP A 70 -2.32 2.64 -18.15
N MET A 71 -1.96 1.90 -17.10
CA MET A 71 -1.99 2.40 -15.72
C MET A 71 -0.90 3.43 -15.46
N VAL A 72 0.32 3.19 -15.95
CA VAL A 72 1.47 4.08 -15.74
C VAL A 72 1.20 5.47 -16.32
N GLU A 73 0.55 5.55 -17.49
CA GLU A 73 0.20 6.82 -18.13
C GLU A 73 -0.87 7.62 -17.38
N GLN A 74 -1.69 6.95 -16.55
CA GLN A 74 -2.82 7.56 -15.86
C GLN A 74 -2.51 7.96 -14.41
N VAL A 75 -1.34 7.64 -13.90
CA VAL A 75 -0.99 7.83 -12.50
C VAL A 75 -0.09 9.04 -12.31
N ASP A 76 -0.47 9.93 -11.39
CA ASP A 76 0.42 10.95 -10.83
C ASP A 76 1.41 10.27 -9.86
N LEU A 77 2.68 10.16 -10.26
CA LEU A 77 3.69 9.43 -9.48
C LEU A 77 3.87 10.00 -8.06
N PRO A 78 3.91 11.32 -7.82
CA PRO A 78 3.93 11.87 -6.46
C PRO A 78 2.73 11.44 -5.60
N ALA A 79 1.53 11.38 -6.19
CA ALA A 79 0.33 10.91 -5.47
C ALA A 79 0.42 9.41 -5.15
N LEU A 80 0.93 8.60 -6.09
CA LEU A 80 1.15 7.18 -5.86
C LEU A 80 2.20 6.93 -4.77
N ILE A 81 3.32 7.65 -4.78
CA ILE A 81 4.36 7.53 -3.74
C ILE A 81 3.78 7.86 -2.36
N ARG A 82 2.99 8.93 -2.23
CA ARG A 82 2.30 9.23 -0.96
C ARG A 82 1.38 8.11 -0.51
N TYR A 83 0.59 7.55 -1.43
CA TYR A 83 -0.26 6.39 -1.15
C TYR A 83 0.54 5.17 -0.67
N LEU A 84 1.69 4.87 -1.31
CA LEU A 84 2.58 3.77 -0.92
C LEU A 84 3.19 4.02 0.47
N LYS A 85 3.72 5.20 0.76
CA LYS A 85 4.25 5.57 2.09
C LYS A 85 3.19 5.41 3.18
N ASN A 86 1.96 5.86 2.94
CA ASN A 86 0.84 5.66 3.87
C ASN A 86 0.46 4.17 4.02
N SER A 87 0.59 3.40 2.93
CA SER A 87 0.34 1.95 2.96
C SER A 87 1.39 1.22 3.80
N HIS A 88 2.67 1.62 3.73
CA HIS A 88 3.75 1.08 4.55
C HIS A 88 3.49 1.36 6.03
N SER A 89 3.20 2.61 6.39
CA SER A 89 2.87 2.98 7.77
C SER A 89 1.68 2.18 8.29
N PHE A 90 0.59 2.08 7.52
CA PHE A 90 -0.56 1.27 7.91
C PHE A 90 -0.19 -0.21 8.14
N PHE A 91 0.67 -0.76 7.28
CA PHE A 91 1.05 -2.16 7.37
C PHE A 91 1.95 -2.43 8.58
N VAL A 92 2.99 -1.62 8.76
CA VAL A 92 3.98 -1.77 9.84
C VAL A 92 3.38 -1.43 11.21
N ASP A 93 2.68 -0.29 11.31
CA ASP A 93 2.24 0.24 12.61
C ASP A 93 0.91 -0.39 13.08
N PHE A 94 0.11 -0.91 12.15
CA PHE A 94 -1.22 -1.43 12.49
C PHE A 94 -1.42 -2.90 12.09
N ARG A 95 -1.10 -3.27 10.85
CA ARG A 95 -1.44 -4.62 10.33
C ARG A 95 -0.59 -5.71 10.97
N LEU A 96 0.73 -5.55 10.97
CA LEU A 96 1.65 -6.53 11.56
C LEU A 96 1.39 -6.72 13.07
N PRO A 97 1.29 -5.67 13.92
CA PRO A 97 0.95 -5.85 15.33
C PRO A 97 -0.39 -6.55 15.57
N ASN A 98 -1.40 -6.27 14.73
CA ASN A 98 -2.70 -6.95 14.84
C ASN A 98 -2.61 -8.44 14.50
N ILE A 99 -1.86 -8.82 13.48
CA ILE A 99 -1.66 -10.24 13.13
C ILE A 99 -0.94 -10.94 14.28
N ARG A 100 0.13 -10.32 14.83
CA ARG A 100 0.85 -10.87 15.98
C ARG A 100 -0.07 -11.13 17.17
N ARG A 101 -0.90 -10.17 17.52
CA ARG A 101 -1.87 -10.31 18.60
C ARG A 101 -2.82 -11.48 18.35
N ARG A 102 -3.38 -11.59 17.15
CA ARG A 102 -4.26 -12.69 16.77
C ARG A 102 -3.57 -14.05 16.79
N LEU A 103 -2.28 -14.11 16.44
CA LEU A 103 -1.48 -15.33 16.59
C LEU A 103 -1.36 -15.74 18.05
N ILE A 104 -1.07 -14.80 18.95
CA ILE A 104 -1.00 -15.08 20.39
C ILE A 104 -2.36 -15.57 20.93
N GLU A 105 -3.47 -14.94 20.51
CA GLU A 105 -4.83 -15.34 20.90
C GLU A 105 -5.21 -16.75 20.39
N ALA A 106 -4.70 -17.14 19.20
CA ALA A 106 -5.03 -18.42 18.56
C ALA A 106 -4.12 -19.57 19.01
N LEU A 107 -2.92 -19.28 19.48
CA LEU A 107 -1.95 -20.27 19.91
C LEU A 107 -2.05 -20.53 21.41
N ASP A 108 -1.96 -21.80 21.79
CA ASP A 108 -1.75 -22.16 23.20
C ASP A 108 -0.31 -21.83 23.58
N CYS A 109 -0.11 -20.65 24.16
CA CYS A 109 1.18 -20.15 24.61
C CYS A 109 1.57 -20.64 26.02
N SER A 110 1.08 -21.82 26.45
CA SER A 110 1.57 -22.46 27.67
C SER A 110 3.08 -22.69 27.58
N ALA A 111 3.77 -22.62 28.71
CA ALA A 111 5.25 -22.71 28.78
C ALA A 111 5.84 -24.02 28.18
N SER A 112 5.01 -25.03 27.93
CA SER A 112 5.38 -26.31 27.33
C SER A 112 5.21 -26.38 25.82
N ASN A 113 4.61 -25.35 25.17
CA ASN A 113 4.33 -25.38 23.73
C ASN A 113 5.47 -24.77 22.91
N GLN A 114 6.49 -25.58 22.63
CA GLN A 114 7.63 -25.17 21.80
C GLN A 114 7.23 -24.74 20.39
N ILE A 115 6.17 -25.34 19.82
CA ILE A 115 5.70 -25.03 18.46
C ILE A 115 5.12 -23.62 18.43
N ALA A 116 4.29 -23.26 19.42
CA ALA A 116 3.74 -21.89 19.52
C ALA A 116 4.85 -20.85 19.62
N PHE A 117 5.89 -21.12 20.41
CA PHE A 117 7.05 -20.24 20.54
C PHE A 117 7.78 -20.07 19.20
N LEU A 118 8.02 -21.17 18.47
CA LEU A 118 8.70 -21.10 17.16
C LEU A 118 7.89 -20.34 16.12
N ILE A 119 6.56 -20.50 16.09
CA ILE A 119 5.68 -19.75 15.19
C ILE A 119 5.75 -18.25 15.48
N LEU A 120 5.68 -17.84 16.74
CA LEU A 120 5.78 -16.44 17.11
C LEU A 120 7.16 -15.85 16.80
N LYS A 121 8.23 -16.60 17.05
CA LYS A 121 9.59 -16.19 16.72
C LYS A 121 9.74 -15.99 15.21
N PHE A 122 9.30 -16.96 14.41
CA PHE A 122 9.32 -16.85 12.94
C PHE A 122 8.52 -15.63 12.46
N TYR A 123 7.33 -15.42 13.05
CA TYR A 123 6.52 -14.24 12.70
C TYR A 123 7.24 -12.92 13.03
N ASP A 124 7.87 -12.84 14.20
CA ASP A 124 8.58 -11.63 14.63
C ASP A 124 9.79 -11.33 13.72
N GLU A 125 10.53 -12.35 13.29
CA GLU A 125 11.62 -12.23 12.31
C GLU A 125 11.09 -11.77 10.95
N TYR A 126 10.05 -12.41 10.44
CA TYR A 126 9.39 -11.99 9.19
C TYR A 126 8.86 -10.55 9.25
N ALA A 127 8.20 -10.17 10.33
CA ALA A 127 7.68 -8.81 10.49
C ALA A 127 8.80 -7.76 10.53
N ALA A 128 9.94 -8.07 11.14
CA ALA A 128 11.11 -7.20 11.16
C ALA A 128 11.72 -7.03 9.76
N GLU A 129 11.83 -8.09 8.98
CA GLU A 129 12.31 -8.03 7.58
C GLU A 129 11.40 -7.20 6.69
N VAL A 130 10.08 -7.40 6.79
CA VAL A 130 9.09 -6.61 6.05
C VAL A 130 9.17 -5.13 6.43
N ALA A 131 9.28 -4.81 7.72
CA ALA A 131 9.43 -3.43 8.17
C ALA A 131 10.72 -2.79 7.64
N HIS A 132 11.83 -3.52 7.64
CA HIS A 132 13.10 -3.06 7.09
C HIS A 132 13.03 -2.82 5.58
N HIS A 133 12.38 -3.72 4.84
CA HIS A 133 12.14 -3.57 3.40
C HIS A 133 11.34 -2.29 3.09
N MET A 134 10.21 -2.08 3.78
CA MET A 134 9.38 -0.89 3.59
C MET A 134 10.09 0.40 3.98
N GLU A 135 10.92 0.37 5.02
CA GLU A 135 11.75 1.50 5.42
C GLU A 135 12.82 1.81 4.35
N TYR A 136 13.44 0.80 3.77
CA TYR A 136 14.37 0.98 2.65
C TYR A 136 13.69 1.66 1.45
N GLU A 137 12.49 1.21 1.07
CA GLU A 137 11.73 1.87 0.00
C GLU A 137 11.42 3.33 0.32
N ASN A 138 11.01 3.62 1.56
CA ASN A 138 10.68 4.97 1.99
C ASN A 138 11.89 5.92 2.00
N THR A 139 13.08 5.42 2.32
CA THR A 139 14.29 6.22 2.53
C THR A 139 15.21 6.27 1.30
N HIS A 140 15.13 5.31 0.39
CA HIS A 140 15.99 5.22 -0.79
C HIS A 140 15.21 5.20 -2.11
N VAL A 141 14.28 4.26 -2.28
CA VAL A 141 13.60 4.07 -3.57
C VAL A 141 12.69 5.27 -3.90
N HIS A 142 11.83 5.65 -2.97
CA HIS A 142 10.89 6.76 -3.20
C HIS A 142 11.62 8.11 -3.40
N PRO A 143 12.62 8.50 -2.57
CA PRO A 143 13.38 9.71 -2.82
C PRO A 143 14.17 9.69 -4.12
N PHE A 144 14.69 8.52 -4.54
CA PHE A 144 15.34 8.36 -5.84
C PHE A 144 14.37 8.68 -6.98
N VAL A 145 13.16 8.10 -6.97
CA VAL A 145 12.13 8.37 -7.99
C VAL A 145 11.71 9.85 -7.94
N GLU A 146 11.50 10.41 -6.76
CA GLU A 146 11.15 11.83 -6.58
C GLU A 146 12.24 12.76 -7.15
N SER A 147 13.52 12.43 -7.02
CA SER A 147 14.63 13.21 -7.60
C SER A 147 14.65 13.17 -9.14
N LEU A 148 14.38 11.99 -9.71
CA LEU A 148 14.25 11.84 -11.17
C LEU A 148 13.09 12.69 -11.72
N LEU A 149 11.96 12.72 -11.02
CA LEU A 149 10.81 13.55 -11.42
C LEU A 149 11.11 15.04 -11.41
N ARG A 150 12.03 15.50 -10.55
CA ARG A 150 12.52 16.88 -10.53
C ARG A 150 13.60 17.17 -11.57
N GLY A 151 14.04 16.16 -12.36
CA GLY A 151 15.14 16.27 -13.30
C GLY A 151 16.51 16.36 -12.65
N GLU A 152 16.62 15.94 -11.39
CA GLU A 152 17.88 15.85 -10.66
C GLU A 152 18.58 14.53 -11.01
N LEU A 153 19.92 14.56 -11.09
CA LEU A 153 20.72 13.34 -11.22
C LEU A 153 21.00 12.81 -9.81
N PRO A 154 20.39 11.68 -9.39
CA PRO A 154 20.68 11.11 -8.08
C PRO A 154 22.15 10.72 -7.94
N SER A 155 22.69 10.82 -6.72
CA SER A 155 24.05 10.38 -6.41
C SER A 155 24.23 8.86 -6.52
N GLU A 156 23.14 8.10 -6.36
CA GLU A 156 23.09 6.65 -6.52
C GLU A 156 22.61 6.28 -7.92
N THR A 157 23.14 5.18 -8.46
CA THR A 157 22.65 4.66 -9.74
C THR A 157 21.37 3.84 -9.52
N PHE A 158 20.50 3.81 -10.52
CA PHE A 158 19.29 2.98 -10.48
C PHE A 158 19.63 1.51 -10.16
N ALA A 159 20.72 0.97 -10.73
CA ALA A 159 21.16 -0.38 -10.45
C ALA A 159 21.52 -0.60 -8.98
N ALA A 160 22.21 0.34 -8.33
CA ALA A 160 22.56 0.21 -6.91
C ALA A 160 21.32 0.19 -6.01
N VAL A 161 20.32 1.04 -6.29
CA VAL A 161 19.06 1.08 -5.54
C VAL A 161 18.23 -0.20 -5.75
N THR A 162 18.15 -0.70 -6.99
CA THR A 162 17.39 -1.92 -7.30
C THR A 162 18.05 -3.18 -6.80
N ASP A 163 19.38 -3.33 -6.90
CA ASP A 163 20.09 -4.51 -6.43
C ASP A 163 19.95 -4.67 -4.91
N GLN A 164 20.05 -3.57 -4.15
CA GLN A 164 19.86 -3.61 -2.72
C GLN A 164 18.39 -3.90 -2.34
N HIS A 165 17.42 -3.35 -3.06
CA HIS A 165 16.00 -3.65 -2.88
C HIS A 165 15.69 -5.12 -3.16
N LEU A 166 16.20 -5.68 -4.26
CA LEU A 166 16.03 -7.10 -4.61
C LEU A 166 16.68 -8.04 -3.59
N SER A 167 17.83 -7.67 -3.01
CA SER A 167 18.48 -8.47 -1.97
C SER A 167 17.63 -8.60 -0.71
N LEU A 168 16.82 -7.58 -0.38
CA LEU A 168 15.89 -7.62 0.76
C LEU A 168 14.66 -8.52 0.52
N ILE A 169 14.28 -8.75 -0.75
CA ILE A 169 13.18 -9.65 -1.12
C ILE A 169 13.63 -11.12 -1.05
N HIS A 170 14.89 -11.42 -1.35
CA HIS A 170 15.42 -12.78 -1.46
C HIS A 170 15.96 -13.38 -0.16
N ILE A 171 15.91 -12.67 0.96
CA ILE A 171 16.37 -13.20 2.27
C ILE A 171 15.43 -14.27 2.85
N SER A 172 14.28 -14.53 2.21
CA SER A 172 13.24 -15.46 2.70
C SER A 172 13.24 -16.85 2.02
N GLU A 173 14.30 -17.23 1.32
CA GLU A 173 14.56 -18.63 0.90
C GLU A 173 15.61 -19.26 1.83
#